data_d9f15ca7c51546b7554ec10a01a2ec21
#
_entry.id   d9f15ca7c51546b7554ec10a01a2ec21
#
_cell.length_a   1.000
_cell.length_b   1.000
_cell.length_c   1.000
_cell.angle_alpha   90.00
_cell.angle_beta   90.00
_cell.angle_gamma   90.00
#
_symmetry.space_group_name_H-M   'P 1'
#
loop_
_entity.id
_entity.type
_entity.pdbx_description
1 polymer ?
#
loop_
_entity_poly.entity_id
_entity_poly.type
_entity_poly.pdbx_seq_one_letter_code
_entity_poly.pdbx_strand_id
1 'polypeptide(L)'
;MAREHILKCLEAARLAPSACNSQPWKFIVVDERTKLIQISDAAVGLGMNKFTVQVPVLVAVVQESMNLEAKAGAVVKNKDYSMMDLGMAVENFCLQAAELGLGTCIMGWFDEKKVKEVLGVPRSRRVQLLIALGHPDAPTRSKVRKSLEEMSSWNEY
;
A
#
# COMPACT_ATOMS: atom_id res chain seq x y z
N MET A 1 -14.65 -5.98 10.47
CA MET A 1 -13.47 -5.27 11.04
C MET A 1 -13.94 -3.97 11.69
N ALA A 2 -13.37 -3.58 12.83
CA ALA A 2 -13.70 -2.32 13.48
C ALA A 2 -13.15 -1.14 12.66
N ARG A 3 -13.99 -0.15 12.36
CA ARG A 3 -13.60 1.05 11.58
C ARG A 3 -12.48 1.85 12.27
N GLU A 4 -12.47 1.85 13.60
CA GLU A 4 -11.43 2.51 14.40
C GLU A 4 -10.03 1.96 14.12
N HIS A 5 -9.87 0.65 13.94
CA HIS A 5 -8.57 0.04 13.59
C HIS A 5 -8.08 0.54 12.23
N ILE A 6 -8.99 0.63 11.24
CA ILE A 6 -8.64 1.16 9.90
C ILE A 6 -8.20 2.62 10.01
N LEU A 7 -8.91 3.43 10.80
CA LEU A 7 -8.57 4.84 11.00
C LEU A 7 -7.19 5.01 11.67
N LYS A 8 -6.83 4.16 12.64
CA LYS A 8 -5.48 4.15 13.25
C LYS A 8 -4.40 3.83 12.22
N CYS A 9 -4.63 2.85 11.35
CA CYS A 9 -3.69 2.53 10.27
C CYS A 9 -3.53 3.69 9.27
N LEU A 10 -4.63 4.34 8.89
CA LEU A 10 -4.62 5.51 8.01
C LEU A 10 -3.91 6.70 8.66
N GLU A 11 -4.09 6.91 9.96
CA GLU A 11 -3.38 7.95 10.70
C GLU A 11 -1.87 7.71 10.74
N ALA A 12 -1.43 6.47 10.97
CA ALA A 12 -0.01 6.11 10.88
C ALA A 12 0.55 6.37 9.47
N ALA A 13 -0.18 6.01 8.42
CA ALA A 13 0.20 6.31 7.04
C ALA A 13 0.31 7.83 6.78
N ARG A 14 -0.63 8.62 7.30
CA ARG A 14 -0.65 10.08 7.18
C ARG A 14 0.58 10.75 7.80
N LEU A 15 1.16 10.16 8.85
CA LEU A 15 2.34 10.67 9.54
C LEU A 15 3.66 10.32 8.85
N ALA A 16 3.63 9.58 7.74
CA ALA A 16 4.84 9.25 6.99
C ALA A 16 5.51 10.52 6.44
N PRO A 17 6.85 10.57 6.41
CA PRO A 17 7.57 11.66 5.76
C PRO A 17 7.39 11.62 4.24
N SER A 18 7.58 12.77 3.58
CA SER A 18 7.59 12.85 2.13
C SER A 18 8.48 13.99 1.63
N ALA A 19 8.99 13.86 0.43
CA ALA A 19 9.81 14.89 -0.21
C ALA A 19 9.05 16.24 -0.25
N CYS A 20 9.64 17.28 0.32
CA CYS A 20 9.05 18.63 0.44
C CYS A 20 7.62 18.60 1.03
N ASN A 21 7.35 17.65 1.95
CA ASN A 21 6.03 17.41 2.54
C ASN A 21 4.90 17.28 1.51
N SER A 22 5.20 16.64 0.39
CA SER A 22 4.33 16.54 -0.79
C SER A 22 3.14 15.61 -0.60
N GLN A 23 3.28 14.58 0.25
CA GLN A 23 2.25 13.60 0.61
C GLN A 23 1.53 13.01 -0.62
N PRO A 24 2.27 12.42 -1.60
CA PRO A 24 1.74 12.06 -2.91
C PRO A 24 0.96 10.74 -2.89
N TRP A 25 0.07 10.57 -1.93
CA TRP A 25 -0.72 9.35 -1.75
C TRP A 25 -2.17 9.63 -1.40
N LYS A 26 -3.04 8.69 -1.80
CA LYS A 26 -4.41 8.59 -1.33
C LYS A 26 -4.75 7.13 -1.09
N PHE A 27 -5.28 6.83 0.09
CA PHE A 27 -5.76 5.50 0.46
C PHE A 27 -7.27 5.44 0.26
N ILE A 28 -7.74 4.48 -0.55
CA ILE A 28 -9.17 4.22 -0.74
C ILE A 28 -9.50 2.91 -0.05
N VAL A 29 -10.22 3.00 1.07
CA VAL A 29 -10.69 1.85 1.82
C VAL A 29 -11.92 1.27 1.15
N VAL A 30 -11.93 -0.03 0.94
CA VAL A 30 -13.02 -0.80 0.33
C VAL A 30 -13.48 -1.84 1.34
N ASP A 31 -14.67 -1.62 1.91
CA ASP A 31 -15.36 -2.51 2.86
C ASP A 31 -16.80 -2.85 2.39
N GLU A 32 -17.26 -2.20 1.32
CA GLU A 32 -18.53 -2.53 0.67
C GLU A 32 -18.43 -3.86 -0.09
N ARG A 33 -19.31 -4.81 0.23
CA ARG A 33 -19.24 -6.18 -0.27
C ARG A 33 -19.17 -6.30 -1.79
N THR A 34 -19.97 -5.52 -2.52
CA THR A 34 -20.00 -5.55 -3.98
C THR A 34 -18.66 -5.12 -4.58
N LYS A 35 -18.10 -4.04 -4.07
CA LYS A 35 -16.79 -3.55 -4.52
C LYS A 35 -15.65 -4.48 -4.12
N LEU A 36 -15.70 -5.05 -2.91
CA LEU A 36 -14.73 -6.05 -2.47
C LEU A 36 -14.63 -7.22 -3.45
N ILE A 37 -15.77 -7.78 -3.87
CA ILE A 37 -15.80 -8.87 -4.85
C ILE A 37 -15.15 -8.41 -6.17
N GLN A 38 -15.54 -7.27 -6.71
CA GLN A 38 -15.01 -6.75 -7.96
C GLN A 38 -13.50 -6.48 -7.91
N ILE A 39 -12.99 -5.93 -6.78
CA ILE A 39 -11.55 -5.68 -6.59
C ILE A 39 -10.81 -7.01 -6.38
N SER A 40 -11.38 -7.95 -5.63
CA SER A 40 -10.81 -9.30 -5.47
C SER A 40 -10.65 -10.00 -6.82
N ASP A 41 -11.68 -9.96 -7.67
CA ASP A 41 -11.60 -10.50 -9.03
C ASP A 41 -10.51 -9.83 -9.88
N ALA A 42 -10.32 -8.51 -9.72
CA ALA A 42 -9.24 -7.78 -10.38
C ALA A 42 -7.85 -8.15 -9.83
N ALA A 43 -7.75 -8.56 -8.55
CA ALA A 43 -6.51 -8.99 -7.93
C ALA A 43 -6.12 -10.43 -8.28
N VAL A 44 -7.08 -11.29 -8.62
CA VAL A 44 -6.84 -12.69 -9.00
C VAL A 44 -6.39 -12.78 -10.46
N GLY A 45 -5.09 -12.53 -10.70
CA GLY A 45 -4.46 -12.72 -12.01
C GLY A 45 -3.53 -13.93 -12.02
N LEU A 46 -3.58 -14.77 -13.06
CA LEU A 46 -2.75 -15.99 -13.20
C LEU A 46 -2.80 -16.92 -11.96
N GLY A 47 -3.91 -16.94 -11.25
CA GLY A 47 -4.10 -17.77 -10.05
C GLY A 47 -3.46 -17.22 -8.76
N MET A 48 -2.88 -16.02 -8.79
CA MET A 48 -2.36 -15.33 -7.61
C MET A 48 -3.47 -14.65 -6.81
N ASN A 49 -3.17 -14.28 -5.57
CA ASN A 49 -4.03 -13.49 -4.68
C ASN A 49 -5.45 -14.06 -4.45
N LYS A 50 -5.67 -15.37 -4.63
CA LYS A 50 -6.99 -16.02 -4.43
C LYS A 50 -7.57 -15.78 -3.05
N PHE A 51 -6.75 -15.54 -2.04
CA PHE A 51 -7.16 -15.27 -0.66
C PHE A 51 -7.97 -13.98 -0.50
N THR A 52 -7.89 -13.06 -1.49
CA THR A 52 -8.58 -11.76 -1.42
C THR A 52 -10.09 -11.86 -1.32
N VAL A 53 -10.68 -12.96 -1.78
CA VAL A 53 -12.13 -13.21 -1.65
C VAL A 53 -12.60 -13.35 -0.19
N GLN A 54 -11.68 -13.64 0.73
CA GLN A 54 -11.96 -13.85 2.16
C GLN A 54 -11.65 -12.61 3.02
N VAL A 55 -10.94 -11.62 2.48
CA VAL A 55 -10.57 -10.44 3.28
C VAL A 55 -11.76 -9.51 3.51
N PRO A 56 -11.91 -8.99 4.72
CA PRO A 56 -13.00 -8.06 5.04
C PRO A 56 -12.77 -6.65 4.50
N VAL A 57 -11.51 -6.27 4.21
CA VAL A 57 -11.15 -4.94 3.74
C VAL A 57 -10.00 -5.02 2.74
N LEU A 58 -10.13 -4.32 1.64
CA LEU A 58 -9.05 -4.00 0.69
C LEU A 58 -8.79 -2.49 0.71
N VAL A 59 -7.54 -2.11 0.62
CA VAL A 59 -7.16 -0.69 0.54
C VAL A 59 -6.38 -0.47 -0.75
N ALA A 60 -6.90 0.37 -1.64
CA ALA A 60 -6.20 0.77 -2.84
C ALA A 60 -5.32 2.00 -2.54
N VAL A 61 -4.05 1.91 -2.88
CA VAL A 61 -3.06 2.98 -2.70
C VAL A 61 -2.85 3.69 -4.02
N VAL A 62 -3.37 4.90 -4.10
CA VAL A 62 -3.33 5.75 -5.30
C VAL A 62 -2.16 6.71 -5.19
N GLN A 63 -1.35 6.77 -6.24
CA GLN A 63 -0.31 7.79 -6.38
C GLN A 63 -0.95 9.11 -6.81
N GLU A 64 -0.79 10.13 -5.98
CA GLU A 64 -1.17 11.51 -6.25
C GLU A 64 -0.01 12.32 -6.83
N SER A 65 -0.30 13.51 -7.31
CA SER A 65 0.74 14.40 -7.82
C SER A 65 1.56 14.99 -6.67
N MET A 66 2.88 14.97 -6.81
CA MET A 66 3.77 15.75 -5.95
C MET A 66 3.53 17.25 -6.12
N ASN A 67 3.91 18.05 -5.12
CA ASN A 67 4.00 19.50 -5.23
C ASN A 67 5.12 19.91 -6.22
N LEU A 68 5.18 21.19 -6.58
CA LEU A 68 6.09 21.68 -7.62
C LEU A 68 7.57 21.52 -7.24
N GLU A 69 7.90 21.76 -5.98
CA GLU A 69 9.27 21.66 -5.45
C GLU A 69 9.80 20.22 -5.51
N ALA A 70 8.98 19.25 -5.04
CA ALA A 70 9.35 17.85 -5.09
C ALA A 70 9.48 17.33 -6.54
N LYS A 71 8.62 17.81 -7.47
CA LYS A 71 8.74 17.50 -8.90
C LYS A 71 10.04 18.01 -9.49
N ALA A 72 10.39 19.27 -9.21
CA ALA A 72 11.64 19.85 -9.69
C ALA A 72 12.85 19.08 -9.16
N GLY A 73 12.88 18.78 -7.87
CA GLY A 73 13.92 17.96 -7.24
C GLY A 73 14.03 16.56 -7.85
N ALA A 74 12.90 15.91 -8.13
CA ALA A 74 12.85 14.59 -8.75
C ALA A 74 13.52 14.59 -10.14
N VAL A 75 13.22 15.57 -10.96
CA VAL A 75 13.84 15.74 -12.30
C VAL A 75 15.34 16.00 -12.18
N VAL A 76 15.76 16.96 -11.34
CA VAL A 76 17.18 17.31 -11.16
C VAL A 76 18.02 16.14 -10.65
N LYS A 77 17.47 15.33 -9.74
CA LYS A 77 18.17 14.20 -9.13
C LYS A 77 17.91 12.87 -9.81
N ASN A 78 17.07 12.84 -10.85
CA ASN A 78 16.63 11.62 -11.52
C ASN A 78 16.13 10.54 -10.52
N LYS A 79 15.23 10.94 -9.62
CA LYS A 79 14.67 10.08 -8.57
C LYS A 79 13.15 10.14 -8.56
N ASP A 80 12.50 8.99 -8.38
CA ASP A 80 11.05 8.93 -8.15
C ASP A 80 10.74 9.04 -6.65
N TYR A 81 10.72 10.27 -6.14
CA TYR A 81 10.39 10.52 -4.74
C TYR A 81 8.98 10.07 -4.38
N SER A 82 8.03 10.18 -5.31
CA SER A 82 6.64 9.81 -5.02
C SER A 82 6.46 8.33 -4.71
N MET A 83 7.22 7.47 -5.38
CA MET A 83 7.21 6.03 -5.09
C MET A 83 7.90 5.70 -3.76
N MET A 84 8.99 6.40 -3.43
CA MET A 84 9.66 6.26 -2.13
C MET A 84 8.74 6.69 -0.99
N ASP A 85 8.13 7.88 -1.13
CA ASP A 85 7.21 8.45 -0.15
C ASP A 85 5.99 7.54 0.09
N LEU A 86 5.40 7.03 -1.01
CA LEU A 86 4.27 6.11 -0.96
C LEU A 86 4.64 4.81 -0.24
N GLY A 87 5.83 4.27 -0.49
CA GLY A 87 6.33 3.08 0.21
C GLY A 87 6.43 3.29 1.72
N MET A 88 6.92 4.45 2.17
CA MET A 88 7.00 4.80 3.60
C MET A 88 5.61 4.90 4.24
N ALA A 89 4.64 5.51 3.56
CA ALA A 89 3.27 5.59 4.05
C ALA A 89 2.59 4.21 4.13
N VAL A 90 2.83 3.34 3.15
CA VAL A 90 2.31 1.96 3.15
C VAL A 90 2.92 1.14 4.29
N GLU A 91 4.23 1.26 4.54
CA GLU A 91 4.88 0.55 5.64
C GLU A 91 4.35 1.00 7.01
N ASN A 92 4.19 2.32 7.23
CA ASN A 92 3.58 2.82 8.46
C ASN A 92 2.16 2.25 8.68
N PHE A 93 1.35 2.16 7.61
CA PHE A 93 0.04 1.52 7.65
C PHE A 93 0.15 0.06 8.12
N CYS A 94 1.08 -0.70 7.54
CA CYS A 94 1.25 -2.13 7.84
C CYS A 94 1.80 -2.37 9.26
N LEU A 95 2.72 -1.54 9.72
CA LEU A 95 3.25 -1.61 11.09
C LEU A 95 2.16 -1.34 12.12
N GLN A 96 1.33 -0.31 11.89
CA GLN A 96 0.20 -0.02 12.78
C GLN A 96 -0.84 -1.13 12.76
N ALA A 97 -1.10 -1.74 11.60
CA ALA A 97 -1.99 -2.90 11.51
C ALA A 97 -1.45 -4.07 12.35
N ALA A 98 -0.15 -4.35 12.26
CA ALA A 98 0.51 -5.40 13.03
C ALA A 98 0.43 -5.14 14.54
N GLU A 99 0.62 -3.90 14.99
CA GLU A 99 0.45 -3.49 16.39
C GLU A 99 -0.96 -3.74 16.91
N LEU A 100 -1.96 -3.61 16.04
CA LEU A 100 -3.36 -3.90 16.35
C LEU A 100 -3.73 -5.39 16.24
N GLY A 101 -2.76 -6.27 16.01
CA GLY A 101 -3.00 -7.71 15.81
C GLY A 101 -3.66 -8.04 14.47
N LEU A 102 -3.61 -7.14 13.50
CA LEU A 102 -4.13 -7.35 12.16
C LEU A 102 -3.04 -7.84 11.21
N GLY A 103 -3.46 -8.63 10.21
CA GLY A 103 -2.61 -9.05 9.11
C GLY A 103 -2.78 -8.15 7.89
N THR A 104 -1.68 -7.89 7.20
CA THR A 104 -1.67 -7.19 5.91
C THR A 104 -0.95 -8.02 4.85
N CYS A 105 -1.40 -7.86 3.60
CA CYS A 105 -0.68 -8.36 2.43
C CYS A 105 -0.68 -7.29 1.36
N ILE A 106 0.52 -6.81 0.99
CA ILE A 106 0.71 -5.82 -0.07
C ILE A 106 0.77 -6.55 -1.41
N MET A 107 -0.04 -6.10 -2.38
CA MET A 107 -0.15 -6.70 -3.70
C MET A 107 0.12 -5.66 -4.78
N GLY A 108 1.10 -5.95 -5.65
CA GLY A 108 1.39 -5.16 -6.86
C GLY A 108 0.85 -5.81 -8.14
N TRP A 109 0.40 -7.06 -8.07
CA TRP A 109 -0.15 -7.80 -9.21
C TRP A 109 -1.67 -7.80 -9.18
N PHE A 110 -2.28 -6.99 -10.04
CA PHE A 110 -3.73 -6.86 -10.21
C PHE A 110 -4.05 -6.15 -11.53
N ASP A 111 -5.30 -6.24 -11.99
CA ASP A 111 -5.80 -5.46 -13.12
C ASP A 111 -6.09 -4.01 -12.65
N GLU A 112 -5.10 -3.13 -12.82
CA GLU A 112 -5.21 -1.71 -12.42
C GLU A 112 -6.38 -1.01 -13.12
N LYS A 113 -6.64 -1.32 -14.40
CA LYS A 113 -7.71 -0.68 -15.16
C LYS A 113 -9.07 -0.98 -14.54
N LYS A 114 -9.32 -2.25 -14.21
CA LYS A 114 -10.57 -2.68 -13.55
C LYS A 114 -10.72 -2.07 -12.16
N VAL A 115 -9.64 -2.02 -11.37
CA VAL A 115 -9.64 -1.38 -10.05
C VAL A 115 -9.99 0.11 -10.15
N LYS A 116 -9.39 0.82 -11.11
CA LYS A 116 -9.70 2.25 -11.35
C LYS A 116 -11.15 2.47 -11.74
N GLU A 117 -11.70 1.63 -12.60
CA GLU A 117 -13.11 1.69 -13.03
C GLU A 117 -14.06 1.48 -11.84
N VAL A 118 -13.81 0.46 -11.00
CA VAL A 118 -14.65 0.16 -9.82
C VAL A 118 -14.60 1.28 -8.77
N LEU A 119 -13.43 1.88 -8.57
CA LEU A 119 -13.21 2.90 -7.54
C LEU A 119 -13.38 4.35 -8.03
N GLY A 120 -13.63 4.56 -9.32
CA GLY A 120 -13.73 5.91 -9.89
C GLY A 120 -12.42 6.69 -9.87
N VAL A 121 -11.27 6.00 -9.92
CA VAL A 121 -9.95 6.65 -9.93
C VAL A 121 -9.71 7.28 -11.31
N PRO A 122 -9.35 8.58 -11.37
CA PRO A 122 -9.08 9.26 -12.63
C PRO A 122 -8.01 8.55 -13.47
N ARG A 123 -8.16 8.59 -14.81
CA ARG A 123 -7.19 7.96 -15.73
C ARG A 123 -5.77 8.50 -15.55
N SER A 124 -5.62 9.75 -15.15
CA SER A 124 -4.34 10.40 -14.88
C SER A 124 -3.63 9.95 -13.59
N ARG A 125 -4.30 9.16 -12.75
CA ARG A 125 -3.72 8.62 -11.51
C ARG A 125 -3.41 7.13 -11.68
N ARG A 126 -2.46 6.65 -10.89
CA ARG A 126 -2.08 5.23 -10.84
C ARG A 126 -2.50 4.64 -9.51
N VAL A 127 -3.06 3.43 -9.54
CA VAL A 127 -3.20 2.60 -8.35
C VAL A 127 -1.95 1.73 -8.28
N GLN A 128 -1.04 2.06 -7.38
CA GLN A 128 0.26 1.40 -7.31
C GLN A 128 0.20 0.07 -6.57
N LEU A 129 -0.60 0.00 -5.51
CA LEU A 129 -0.70 -1.17 -4.64
C LEU A 129 -2.14 -1.39 -4.18
N LEU A 130 -2.46 -2.66 -3.90
CA LEU A 130 -3.59 -3.05 -3.06
C LEU A 130 -3.06 -3.62 -1.75
N ILE A 131 -3.70 -3.31 -0.63
CA ILE A 131 -3.40 -3.88 0.67
C ILE A 131 -4.62 -4.69 1.11
N ALA A 132 -4.47 -5.99 1.30
CA ALA A 132 -5.44 -6.81 2.00
C ALA A 132 -5.27 -6.60 3.51
N LEU A 133 -6.35 -6.38 4.22
CA LEU A 133 -6.35 -6.13 5.67
C LEU A 133 -7.40 -7.01 6.35
N GLY A 134 -7.00 -7.76 7.38
CA GLY A 134 -7.90 -8.66 8.10
C GLY A 134 -7.29 -9.21 9.38
N HIS A 135 -8.07 -9.97 10.14
CA HIS A 135 -7.51 -10.78 11.22
C HIS A 135 -6.80 -11.99 10.60
N PRO A 136 -5.55 -12.31 11.01
CA PRO A 136 -4.85 -13.49 10.52
C PRO A 136 -5.56 -14.75 11.01
N ASP A 137 -5.80 -15.68 10.09
CA ASP A 137 -6.46 -16.98 10.38
C ASP A 137 -5.43 -18.10 10.67
N ALA A 138 -4.14 -17.80 10.52
CA ALA A 138 -3.07 -18.74 10.75
C ALA A 138 -1.86 -18.02 11.38
N PRO A 139 -0.97 -18.77 12.08
CA PRO A 139 0.27 -18.21 12.59
C PRO A 139 1.12 -17.59 11.46
N THR A 140 1.79 -16.50 11.77
CA THR A 140 2.72 -15.89 10.82
C THR A 140 3.83 -16.87 10.47
N ARG A 141 4.01 -17.12 9.17
CA ARG A 141 5.10 -17.98 8.67
C ARG A 141 6.45 -17.38 9.03
N SER A 142 7.43 -18.22 9.31
CA SER A 142 8.82 -17.78 9.48
C SER A 142 9.27 -16.97 8.28
N LYS A 143 9.84 -15.81 8.55
CA LYS A 143 10.34 -14.90 7.50
C LYS A 143 11.76 -15.29 7.12
N VAL A 144 11.96 -15.54 5.83
CA VAL A 144 13.32 -15.63 5.27
C VAL A 144 13.80 -14.21 5.00
N ARG A 145 14.93 -13.84 5.58
CA ARG A 145 15.57 -12.53 5.44
C ARG A 145 17.07 -12.72 5.24
N LYS A 146 17.70 -11.76 4.58
CA LYS A 146 19.14 -11.61 4.59
C LYS A 146 19.62 -11.37 6.03
N SER A 147 20.85 -11.76 6.34
CA SER A 147 21.47 -11.39 7.61
C SER A 147 21.70 -9.86 7.68
N LEU A 148 21.99 -9.35 8.85
CA LEU A 148 22.32 -7.92 9.01
C LEU A 148 23.59 -7.56 8.24
N GLU A 149 24.57 -8.45 8.20
CA GLU A 149 25.82 -8.26 7.48
C GLU A 149 25.63 -8.22 5.97
N GLU A 150 24.66 -9.00 5.43
CA GLU A 150 24.34 -8.98 4.00
C GLU A 150 23.55 -7.74 3.56
N MET A 151 22.86 -7.07 4.49
CA MET A 151 22.01 -5.92 4.16
C MET A 151 22.56 -4.58 4.63
N SER A 152 23.63 -4.56 5.40
CA SER A 152 24.21 -3.34 5.96
C SER A 152 25.73 -3.41 5.99
N SER A 153 26.38 -2.27 5.85
CA SER A 153 27.81 -2.10 6.05
C SER A 153 28.12 -0.80 6.79
N TRP A 154 29.34 -0.68 7.33
CA TRP A 154 29.79 0.49 8.05
C TRP A 154 30.83 1.25 7.22
N ASN A 155 30.59 2.54 6.97
CA ASN A 155 31.46 3.51 6.32
C ASN A 155 31.75 3.27 4.81
N GLU A 156 31.67 2.05 4.32
CA GLU A 156 31.90 1.66 2.91
C GLU A 156 30.88 0.62 2.47
N TYR A 157 30.77 0.41 1.13
CA TYR A 157 29.87 -0.58 0.54
C TYR A 157 30.32 -1.99 0.79
#